data_d6e3889a6a7a6dbd8cddf5184d7ad794
#
_entry.id   d6e3889a6a7a6dbd8cddf5184d7ad794
#
_cell.length_a   1.000
_cell.length_b   1.000
_cell.length_c   1.000
_cell.angle_alpha   90.00
_cell.angle_beta   90.00
_cell.angle_gamma   90.00
#
_symmetry.space_group_name_H-M   'P 1'
#
loop_
_entity.id
_entity.type
_entity.pdbx_description
1 polymer ?
#
loop_
_entity_poly.entity_id
_entity_poly.type
_entity_poly.pdbx_seq_one_letter_code
_entity_poly.pdbx_strand_id
1 'polypeptide(L)'
;MKKELFDIDTIKEIIKAGTPEWITSARKYSKNLQMNINGIGVDKFLSQINGYENDRQYQLRQKFATSNKFVFENLLRPVDKVFSANGGSTVIKTKTETSKKLIDVKLSNVSGGNSIRKFISRIQSNKYYADPSGLVFFEWNKEETYPTIKDINSIRNYEVDGRRVQWVLFEPETRVDNDNKNIKGEFYRFVDSKFDYIIHVVDEKYTILKNETFVNVFGFVPAFTNSDIPDSTLSYHISPVDSVVELANHYLTTTSVKNIYEFLHGYPVFWAYVQPCMRCDGTGLYDGKDCELCGGDGHTFSKDVSDIIKLKPPKDNDEPKIAPDVAGYIQPDLATWEAQRTELDWLLGLMHFSMWGTARQDKVDNETATAAFLDVQPVTDRLNKFSDAFEQTEKLMTDIVGKFYIRDNYEGASVNYGRRFLVEPPETIWNKYEKAKDEGSPKISLDYLLTQFYQSEFKDDLISLVVYQKGIKLEPFIHKTDEQINSLPVMDEDKAKKFYFSEWWKLLNEDVIIAKDIAALNTEFETFIKTKTIKDDGINV
;
A
#
# COMPACT_ATOMS: atom_id res chain seq x y z
N MET A 1 25.18 -25.94 -10.30
CA MET A 1 24.32 -26.97 -10.88
C MET A 1 24.16 -26.71 -12.37
N LYS A 2 24.41 -27.68 -13.25
CA LYS A 2 24.08 -27.57 -14.68
C LYS A 2 22.55 -27.57 -14.76
N LYS A 3 21.96 -26.44 -15.20
CA LYS A 3 20.53 -26.36 -15.47
C LYS A 3 20.19 -27.33 -16.59
N GLU A 4 19.45 -28.37 -16.27
CA GLU A 4 18.88 -29.29 -17.27
C GLU A 4 17.96 -28.50 -18.21
N LEU A 5 18.06 -28.83 -19.48
CA LEU A 5 17.17 -28.30 -20.52
C LEU A 5 15.77 -28.93 -20.31
N PHE A 6 14.76 -28.10 -20.20
CA PHE A 6 13.39 -28.60 -20.34
C PHE A 6 13.19 -29.03 -21.79
N ASP A 7 13.09 -30.33 -22.01
CA ASP A 7 12.67 -30.90 -23.29
C ASP A 7 11.14 -30.92 -23.37
N ILE A 8 10.63 -31.17 -24.55
CA ILE A 8 9.19 -31.20 -24.77
C ILE A 8 8.50 -32.28 -23.93
N ASP A 9 9.18 -33.39 -23.63
CA ASP A 9 8.59 -34.48 -22.88
C ASP A 9 8.45 -34.12 -21.40
N THR A 10 9.45 -33.44 -20.80
CA THR A 10 9.34 -32.87 -19.46
C THR A 10 8.22 -31.82 -19.36
N ILE A 11 8.09 -30.94 -20.36
CA ILE A 11 7.01 -29.95 -20.38
C ILE A 11 5.64 -30.61 -20.47
N LYS A 12 5.50 -31.68 -21.30
CA LYS A 12 4.27 -32.48 -21.36
C LYS A 12 3.90 -33.09 -20.01
N GLU A 13 4.87 -33.66 -19.31
CA GLU A 13 4.63 -34.21 -17.97
C GLU A 13 4.13 -33.18 -17.01
N ILE A 14 4.73 -31.97 -17.00
CA ILE A 14 4.28 -30.84 -16.17
C ILE A 14 2.84 -30.44 -16.52
N ILE A 15 2.49 -30.35 -17.81
CA ILE A 15 1.13 -30.01 -18.26
C ILE A 15 0.14 -31.11 -17.84
N LYS A 16 0.49 -32.39 -18.04
CA LYS A 16 -0.33 -33.54 -17.68
C LYS A 16 -0.57 -33.68 -16.17
N ALA A 17 0.44 -33.37 -15.37
CA ALA A 17 0.32 -33.38 -13.90
C ALA A 17 -0.76 -32.42 -13.38
N GLY A 18 -1.15 -31.44 -14.21
CA GLY A 18 -2.19 -30.49 -13.85
C GLY A 18 -1.72 -29.43 -12.84
N THR A 19 -2.69 -28.81 -12.18
CA THR A 19 -2.42 -27.79 -11.15
C THR A 19 -2.11 -28.48 -9.83
N PRO A 20 -0.93 -28.28 -9.24
CA PRO A 20 -0.58 -28.85 -7.94
C PRO A 20 -1.52 -28.37 -6.82
N GLU A 21 -1.64 -29.17 -5.77
CA GLU A 21 -2.51 -28.86 -4.62
C GLU A 21 -2.07 -27.55 -3.93
N TRP A 22 -0.77 -27.29 -3.84
CA TRP A 22 -0.26 -26.07 -3.25
C TRP A 22 -0.66 -24.80 -4.03
N ILE A 23 -0.74 -24.84 -5.37
CA ILE A 23 -1.26 -23.73 -6.19
C ILE A 23 -2.74 -23.50 -5.88
N THR A 24 -3.52 -24.58 -5.77
CA THR A 24 -4.94 -24.48 -5.41
C THR A 24 -5.13 -23.85 -4.03
N SER A 25 -4.30 -24.23 -3.06
CA SER A 25 -4.28 -23.65 -1.72
C SER A 25 -3.86 -22.17 -1.75
N ALA A 26 -2.81 -21.82 -2.50
CA ALA A 26 -2.36 -20.43 -2.69
C ALA A 26 -3.45 -19.56 -3.34
N ARG A 27 -4.19 -20.08 -4.32
CA ARG A 27 -5.34 -19.39 -4.94
C ARG A 27 -6.46 -19.12 -3.95
N LYS A 28 -6.79 -20.11 -3.11
CA LYS A 28 -7.80 -19.96 -2.05
C LYS A 28 -7.37 -18.90 -1.03
N TYR A 29 -6.10 -18.93 -0.63
CA TYR A 29 -5.51 -17.96 0.27
C TYR A 29 -5.52 -16.53 -0.32
N SER A 30 -5.01 -16.36 -1.55
CA SER A 30 -5.03 -15.07 -2.26
C SER A 30 -6.45 -14.51 -2.39
N LYS A 31 -7.44 -15.37 -2.67
CA LYS A 31 -8.84 -14.95 -2.75
C LYS A 31 -9.37 -14.39 -1.44
N ASN A 32 -9.03 -15.00 -0.30
CA ASN A 32 -9.40 -14.49 1.02
C ASN A 32 -8.70 -13.15 1.32
N LEU A 33 -7.42 -13.02 0.97
CA LEU A 33 -6.68 -11.75 1.07
C LEU A 33 -7.30 -10.65 0.20
N GLN A 34 -7.62 -10.94 -1.05
CA GLN A 34 -8.25 -9.97 -1.97
C GLN A 34 -9.63 -9.52 -1.50
N MET A 35 -10.39 -10.42 -0.87
CA MET A 35 -11.67 -10.07 -0.25
C MET A 35 -11.48 -9.04 0.87
N ASN A 36 -10.53 -9.27 1.77
CA ASN A 36 -10.30 -8.40 2.91
C ASN A 36 -9.64 -7.06 2.49
N ILE A 37 -8.62 -7.11 1.64
CA ILE A 37 -7.80 -5.94 1.29
C ILE A 37 -8.46 -5.08 0.21
N ASN A 38 -9.05 -5.73 -0.81
CA ASN A 38 -9.60 -5.04 -1.99
C ASN A 38 -11.13 -5.06 -2.05
N GLY A 39 -11.80 -5.78 -1.16
CA GLY A 39 -13.27 -5.92 -1.14
C GLY A 39 -13.82 -6.83 -2.24
N ILE A 40 -12.99 -7.66 -2.88
CA ILE A 40 -13.38 -8.49 -4.03
C ILE A 40 -13.95 -9.83 -3.53
N GLY A 41 -15.21 -10.11 -3.81
CA GLY A 41 -15.84 -11.41 -3.48
C GLY A 41 -16.45 -11.48 -2.08
N VAL A 42 -16.74 -10.35 -1.46
CA VAL A 42 -17.43 -10.27 -0.15
C VAL A 42 -18.77 -11.02 -0.18
N ASP A 43 -19.57 -10.85 -1.25
CA ASP A 43 -20.85 -11.54 -1.42
C ASP A 43 -20.68 -13.06 -1.39
N LYS A 44 -19.64 -13.56 -2.06
CA LYS A 44 -19.32 -14.99 -2.11
C LYS A 44 -18.87 -15.53 -0.75
N PHE A 45 -18.12 -14.74 0.01
CA PHE A 45 -17.76 -15.09 1.39
C PHE A 45 -19.00 -15.17 2.28
N LEU A 46 -19.84 -14.15 2.23
CA LEU A 46 -21.08 -14.12 3.02
C LEU A 46 -22.07 -15.23 2.63
N SER A 47 -22.04 -15.71 1.39
CA SER A 47 -22.88 -16.84 0.95
C SER A 47 -22.55 -18.15 1.67
N GLN A 48 -21.34 -18.31 2.20
CA GLN A 48 -20.91 -19.52 2.92
C GLN A 48 -21.64 -19.73 4.24
N ILE A 49 -22.22 -18.68 4.82
CA ILE A 49 -23.00 -18.75 6.06
C ILE A 49 -24.52 -18.81 5.82
N ASN A 50 -24.95 -18.81 4.57
CA ASN A 50 -26.37 -18.84 4.17
C ASN A 50 -27.14 -20.05 4.75
N GLY A 51 -26.48 -21.18 5.01
CA GLY A 51 -27.13 -22.36 5.61
C GLY A 51 -27.75 -22.14 7.00
N TYR A 52 -27.41 -21.05 7.68
CA TYR A 52 -27.90 -20.66 9.00
C TYR A 52 -28.96 -19.56 8.97
N GLU A 53 -29.30 -19.07 7.79
CA GLU A 53 -30.22 -17.94 7.58
C GLU A 53 -31.27 -18.31 6.54
N ASN A 54 -32.45 -17.69 6.66
CA ASN A 54 -33.42 -17.74 5.58
C ASN A 54 -33.03 -16.77 4.43
N ASP A 55 -33.62 -16.98 3.26
CA ASP A 55 -33.30 -16.20 2.05
C ASP A 55 -33.44 -14.68 2.24
N ARG A 56 -34.44 -14.24 3.00
CA ARG A 56 -34.68 -12.82 3.30
C ARG A 56 -33.56 -12.22 4.16
N GLN A 57 -33.15 -12.94 5.19
CA GLN A 57 -32.05 -12.51 6.07
C GLN A 57 -30.73 -12.44 5.28
N TYR A 58 -30.47 -13.43 4.44
CA TYR A 58 -29.30 -13.44 3.58
C TYR A 58 -29.27 -12.27 2.59
N GLN A 59 -30.38 -11.99 1.91
CA GLN A 59 -30.51 -10.83 1.00
C GLN A 59 -30.29 -9.50 1.73
N LEU A 60 -30.83 -9.33 2.93
CA LEU A 60 -30.61 -8.15 3.76
C LEU A 60 -29.12 -8.02 4.12
N ARG A 61 -28.48 -9.12 4.52
CA ARG A 61 -27.07 -9.09 4.85
C ARG A 61 -26.19 -8.73 3.65
N GLN A 62 -26.45 -9.28 2.49
CA GLN A 62 -25.75 -8.88 1.27
C GLN A 62 -25.89 -7.38 0.97
N LYS A 63 -27.13 -6.86 1.12
CA LYS A 63 -27.42 -5.46 0.85
C LYS A 63 -26.71 -4.49 1.79
N PHE A 64 -26.51 -4.87 3.06
CA PHE A 64 -25.93 -4.01 4.10
C PHE A 64 -24.51 -4.40 4.48
N ALA A 65 -23.93 -5.40 3.83
CA ALA A 65 -22.53 -5.76 4.04
C ALA A 65 -21.60 -4.66 3.55
N THR A 66 -20.59 -4.36 4.34
CA THR A 66 -19.48 -3.47 3.98
C THR A 66 -18.21 -4.28 3.86
N SER A 67 -17.32 -3.91 2.94
CA SER A 67 -16.03 -4.58 2.82
C SER A 67 -15.05 -4.12 3.90
N ASN A 68 -14.05 -4.96 4.21
CA ASN A 68 -12.95 -4.62 5.12
C ASN A 68 -11.90 -3.68 4.50
N LYS A 69 -12.09 -3.25 3.25
CA LYS A 69 -11.12 -2.44 2.53
C LYS A 69 -10.63 -1.23 3.33
N PHE A 70 -11.56 -0.49 3.96
CA PHE A 70 -11.20 0.69 4.77
C PHE A 70 -10.36 0.34 6.01
N VAL A 71 -10.56 -0.86 6.58
CA VAL A 71 -9.78 -1.35 7.73
C VAL A 71 -8.33 -1.58 7.30
N PHE A 72 -8.14 -2.28 6.18
CA PHE A 72 -6.80 -2.54 5.64
C PHE A 72 -6.11 -1.29 5.10
N GLU A 73 -6.83 -0.35 4.48
CA GLU A 73 -6.27 0.94 4.09
C GLU A 73 -5.70 1.70 5.30
N ASN A 74 -6.43 1.71 6.43
CA ASN A 74 -5.94 2.33 7.65
C ASN A 74 -4.78 1.55 8.30
N LEU A 75 -4.88 0.22 8.31
CA LEU A 75 -3.88 -0.67 8.90
C LEU A 75 -2.54 -0.61 8.13
N LEU A 76 -2.58 -0.47 6.81
CA LEU A 76 -1.40 -0.43 5.94
C LEU A 76 -0.84 0.98 5.68
N ARG A 77 -1.59 2.04 6.02
CA ARG A 77 -1.15 3.43 5.83
C ARG A 77 0.25 3.74 6.37
N PRO A 78 0.68 3.24 7.56
CA PRO A 78 2.03 3.49 8.04
C PRO A 78 3.12 2.98 7.10
N VAL A 79 2.85 1.97 6.27
CA VAL A 79 3.84 1.41 5.32
C VAL A 79 4.22 2.41 4.22
N ASP A 80 3.36 3.36 3.90
CA ASP A 80 3.68 4.42 2.92
C ASP A 80 4.91 5.23 3.32
N LYS A 81 5.20 5.31 4.63
CA LYS A 81 6.41 5.96 5.16
C LYS A 81 7.71 5.32 4.69
N VAL A 82 7.68 4.04 4.30
CA VAL A 82 8.84 3.33 3.75
C VAL A 82 9.35 4.00 2.48
N PHE A 83 8.43 4.41 1.60
CA PHE A 83 8.78 5.05 0.32
C PHE A 83 9.21 6.51 0.44
N SER A 84 8.97 7.13 1.60
CA SER A 84 9.30 8.52 1.91
C SER A 84 10.34 8.65 3.02
N ALA A 85 10.94 7.55 3.49
CA ALA A 85 11.94 7.56 4.54
C ALA A 85 13.21 8.32 4.13
N ASN A 86 13.82 9.03 5.09
CA ASN A 86 15.07 9.76 4.86
C ASN A 86 16.31 8.86 5.02
N GLY A 87 17.40 9.27 4.37
CA GLY A 87 18.70 8.58 4.43
C GLY A 87 18.83 7.40 3.46
N GLY A 88 17.90 7.30 2.50
CA GLY A 88 17.95 6.29 1.45
C GLY A 88 18.95 6.63 0.33
N SER A 89 19.43 5.59 -0.36
CA SER A 89 20.28 5.71 -1.53
C SER A 89 20.08 4.51 -2.46
N THR A 90 20.07 4.76 -3.77
CA THR A 90 20.10 3.70 -4.78
C THR A 90 21.37 3.87 -5.61
N VAL A 91 22.22 2.87 -5.59
CA VAL A 91 23.49 2.87 -6.32
C VAL A 91 23.46 1.75 -7.36
N ILE A 92 23.62 2.12 -8.63
CA ILE A 92 23.70 1.18 -9.75
C ILE A 92 25.14 1.13 -10.22
N LYS A 93 25.72 -0.08 -10.22
CA LYS A 93 27.10 -0.31 -10.67
C LYS A 93 27.10 -0.73 -12.13
N THR A 94 27.85 0.00 -12.94
CA THR A 94 28.02 -0.24 -14.38
C THR A 94 29.47 -0.02 -14.79
N LYS A 95 29.92 -0.73 -15.82
CA LYS A 95 31.30 -0.61 -16.33
C LYS A 95 31.57 0.71 -17.04
N THR A 96 30.55 1.38 -17.57
CA THR A 96 30.70 2.62 -18.35
C THR A 96 29.66 3.65 -17.94
N GLU A 97 30.03 4.93 -18.02
CA GLU A 97 29.11 6.05 -17.72
C GLU A 97 27.94 6.13 -18.72
N THR A 98 28.17 5.75 -19.97
CA THR A 98 27.09 5.68 -20.99
C THR A 98 26.04 4.64 -20.60
N SER A 99 26.46 3.48 -20.11
CA SER A 99 25.56 2.45 -19.62
C SER A 99 24.78 2.92 -18.41
N LYS A 100 25.40 3.70 -17.51
CA LYS A 100 24.73 4.28 -16.35
C LYS A 100 23.62 5.25 -16.77
N LYS A 101 23.90 6.18 -17.65
CA LYS A 101 22.89 7.12 -18.17
C LYS A 101 21.72 6.41 -18.84
N LEU A 102 22.01 5.37 -19.64
CA LEU A 102 20.95 4.58 -20.29
C LEU A 102 20.05 3.89 -19.27
N ILE A 103 20.62 3.23 -18.26
CA ILE A 103 19.84 2.51 -17.26
C ILE A 103 19.02 3.47 -16.39
N ASP A 104 19.57 4.62 -16.01
CA ASP A 104 18.86 5.63 -15.22
C ASP A 104 17.60 6.12 -15.96
N VAL A 105 17.70 6.38 -17.28
CA VAL A 105 16.54 6.72 -18.12
C VAL A 105 15.51 5.60 -18.17
N LYS A 106 15.93 4.35 -18.33
CA LYS A 106 15.01 3.20 -18.38
C LYS A 106 14.32 2.94 -17.04
N LEU A 107 15.02 3.11 -15.93
CA LEU A 107 14.46 2.95 -14.59
C LEU A 107 13.50 4.08 -14.18
N SER A 108 13.65 5.25 -14.76
CA SER A 108 12.73 6.37 -14.53
C SER A 108 11.36 6.17 -15.17
N ASN A 109 11.26 5.29 -16.17
CA ASN A 109 10.00 4.93 -16.84
C ASN A 109 9.99 3.44 -17.21
N VAL A 110 9.56 2.58 -16.29
CA VAL A 110 9.48 1.13 -16.52
C VAL A 110 8.09 0.67 -16.98
N SER A 111 7.05 1.44 -16.68
CA SER A 111 5.67 1.12 -17.07
C SER A 111 4.77 2.36 -17.01
N GLY A 112 4.28 2.82 -18.16
CA GLY A 112 3.26 3.87 -18.24
C GLY A 112 3.62 5.18 -17.54
N GLY A 113 4.89 5.62 -17.59
CA GLY A 113 5.37 6.83 -16.93
C GLY A 113 5.76 6.64 -15.46
N ASN A 114 5.70 5.42 -14.94
CA ASN A 114 6.13 5.13 -13.57
C ASN A 114 7.61 4.73 -13.52
N SER A 115 8.35 5.33 -12.60
CA SER A 115 9.65 4.79 -12.18
C SER A 115 9.45 3.46 -11.44
N ILE A 116 10.53 2.67 -11.27
CA ILE A 116 10.46 1.42 -10.51
C ILE A 116 9.83 1.65 -9.14
N ARG A 117 10.30 2.64 -8.39
CA ARG A 117 9.77 2.93 -7.03
C ARG A 117 8.29 3.30 -7.05
N LYS A 118 7.83 4.07 -8.04
CA LYS A 118 6.40 4.35 -8.21
C LYS A 118 5.59 3.12 -8.60
N PHE A 119 6.14 2.23 -9.43
CA PHE A 119 5.49 0.96 -9.77
C PHE A 119 5.33 0.09 -8.52
N ILE A 120 6.38 -0.02 -7.70
CA ILE A 120 6.34 -0.78 -6.44
C ILE A 120 5.30 -0.19 -5.49
N SER A 121 5.36 1.11 -5.20
CA SER A 121 4.47 1.74 -4.23
C SER A 121 3.00 1.77 -4.65
N ARG A 122 2.69 1.84 -5.95
CA ARG A 122 1.31 1.99 -6.45
C ARG A 122 0.66 0.69 -6.89
N ILE A 123 1.45 -0.27 -7.37
CA ILE A 123 0.94 -1.48 -8.03
C ILE A 123 1.37 -2.73 -7.29
N GLN A 124 2.68 -2.94 -7.14
CA GLN A 124 3.24 -4.17 -6.60
C GLN A 124 2.97 -4.32 -5.09
N SER A 125 2.99 -3.22 -4.31
CA SER A 125 2.72 -3.25 -2.87
C SER A 125 1.34 -3.84 -2.54
N ASN A 126 0.30 -3.50 -3.30
CA ASN A 126 -1.02 -4.11 -3.12
C ASN A 126 -0.96 -5.64 -3.35
N LYS A 127 -0.21 -6.09 -4.36
CA LYS A 127 -0.05 -7.52 -4.67
C LYS A 127 0.83 -8.25 -3.66
N TYR A 128 1.79 -7.58 -3.08
CA TYR A 128 2.57 -8.08 -1.96
C TYR A 128 1.68 -8.48 -0.77
N TYR A 129 0.61 -7.72 -0.53
CA TYR A 129 -0.37 -8.04 0.51
C TYR A 129 -1.45 -9.01 0.04
N ALA A 130 -2.03 -8.78 -1.14
CA ALA A 130 -3.27 -9.43 -1.57
C ALA A 130 -3.05 -10.69 -2.43
N ASP A 131 -1.87 -10.87 -3.01
CA ASP A 131 -1.53 -12.01 -3.88
C ASP A 131 -0.04 -12.39 -3.75
N PRO A 132 0.38 -12.86 -2.56
CA PRO A 132 1.80 -13.08 -2.24
C PRO A 132 2.50 -14.10 -3.15
N SER A 133 1.78 -15.12 -3.64
CA SER A 133 2.30 -16.16 -4.54
C SER A 133 2.14 -15.85 -6.02
N GLY A 134 1.49 -14.73 -6.38
CA GLY A 134 1.54 -14.18 -7.72
C GLY A 134 2.93 -13.67 -8.08
N LEU A 135 3.16 -13.34 -9.34
CA LEU A 135 4.49 -13.00 -9.83
C LEU A 135 4.54 -11.56 -10.37
N VAL A 136 5.64 -10.87 -10.09
CA VAL A 136 6.12 -9.80 -10.94
C VAL A 136 6.86 -10.46 -12.09
N PHE A 137 6.34 -10.33 -13.30
CA PHE A 137 6.88 -10.92 -14.51
C PHE A 137 7.23 -9.82 -15.50
N PHE A 138 8.44 -9.85 -16.06
CA PHE A 138 8.84 -8.92 -17.09
C PHE A 138 8.54 -9.49 -18.46
N GLU A 139 7.60 -8.90 -19.16
CA GLU A 139 7.38 -9.13 -20.58
C GLU A 139 8.49 -8.43 -21.37
N TRP A 140 8.85 -8.99 -22.53
CA TRP A 140 9.90 -8.45 -23.37
C TRP A 140 9.64 -8.63 -24.86
N ASN A 141 10.20 -7.75 -25.62
CA ASN A 141 10.35 -7.87 -27.06
C ASN A 141 11.82 -7.61 -27.44
N LYS A 142 12.12 -7.31 -28.70
CA LYS A 142 13.51 -7.05 -29.14
C LYS A 142 14.10 -5.75 -28.56
N GLU A 143 13.27 -4.77 -28.24
CA GLU A 143 13.67 -3.40 -27.92
C GLU A 143 13.37 -2.99 -26.48
N GLU A 144 12.35 -3.59 -25.87
CA GLU A 144 11.83 -3.16 -24.58
C GLU A 144 11.50 -4.34 -23.66
N THR A 145 11.60 -4.05 -22.37
CA THR A 145 11.08 -4.92 -21.31
C THR A 145 10.32 -4.08 -20.29
N TYR A 146 9.22 -4.62 -19.78
CA TYR A 146 8.37 -3.95 -18.81
C TYR A 146 7.73 -4.93 -17.81
N PRO A 147 7.56 -4.52 -16.54
CA PRO A 147 6.97 -5.36 -15.53
C PRO A 147 5.45 -5.48 -15.71
N THR A 148 4.96 -6.70 -15.52
CA THR A 148 3.53 -7.03 -15.41
C THR A 148 3.31 -7.81 -14.12
N ILE A 149 2.09 -7.77 -13.61
CA ILE A 149 1.69 -8.60 -12.49
C ILE A 149 0.92 -9.80 -13.02
N LYS A 150 1.39 -11.00 -12.71
CA LYS A 150 0.67 -12.25 -12.99
C LYS A 150 0.04 -12.73 -11.69
N ASP A 151 -1.28 -12.67 -11.65
CA ASP A 151 -2.07 -13.18 -10.53
C ASP A 151 -1.91 -14.71 -10.43
N ILE A 152 -1.92 -15.25 -9.21
CA ILE A 152 -1.78 -16.69 -8.97
C ILE A 152 -2.83 -17.53 -9.72
N ASN A 153 -4.01 -16.95 -10.01
CA ASN A 153 -5.05 -17.62 -10.79
C ASN A 153 -4.68 -17.79 -12.26
N SER A 154 -3.76 -16.99 -12.80
CA SER A 154 -3.24 -17.11 -14.16
C SER A 154 -2.06 -18.07 -14.30
N ILE A 155 -1.59 -18.64 -13.19
CA ILE A 155 -0.41 -19.49 -13.13
C ILE A 155 -0.84 -20.91 -12.79
N ARG A 156 -0.52 -21.88 -13.63
CA ARG A 156 -0.83 -23.29 -13.43
C ARG A 156 0.18 -23.99 -12.53
N ASN A 157 1.46 -23.70 -12.73
CA ASN A 157 2.55 -24.21 -11.90
C ASN A 157 3.83 -23.38 -12.08
N TYR A 158 4.69 -23.34 -11.09
CA TYR A 158 6.04 -22.75 -11.18
C TYR A 158 6.97 -23.33 -10.11
N GLU A 159 8.25 -23.10 -10.29
CA GLU A 159 9.28 -23.44 -9.31
C GLU A 159 10.11 -22.21 -8.99
N VAL A 160 10.46 -22.05 -7.71
CA VAL A 160 11.26 -20.92 -7.22
C VAL A 160 12.52 -21.38 -6.49
N ASP A 161 13.56 -20.55 -6.57
CA ASP A 161 14.72 -20.58 -5.70
C ASP A 161 14.77 -19.25 -4.95
N GLY A 162 14.40 -19.28 -3.68
CA GLY A 162 14.07 -18.08 -2.92
C GLY A 162 12.86 -17.36 -3.53
N ARG A 163 13.05 -16.13 -4.03
CA ARG A 163 12.00 -15.38 -4.75
C ARG A 163 12.07 -15.55 -6.27
N ARG A 164 13.21 -16.00 -6.83
CA ARG A 164 13.40 -16.07 -8.28
C ARG A 164 12.75 -17.30 -8.87
N VAL A 165 11.96 -17.08 -9.92
CA VAL A 165 11.32 -18.17 -10.66
C VAL A 165 12.36 -18.89 -11.53
N GLN A 166 12.34 -20.23 -11.46
CA GLN A 166 13.20 -21.09 -12.29
C GLN A 166 12.52 -21.45 -13.61
N TRP A 167 11.24 -21.73 -13.55
CA TRP A 167 10.35 -21.90 -14.70
C TRP A 167 8.91 -21.59 -14.27
N VAL A 168 8.06 -21.23 -15.23
CA VAL A 168 6.63 -20.97 -15.00
C VAL A 168 5.79 -21.50 -16.15
N LEU A 169 4.69 -22.16 -15.80
CA LEU A 169 3.62 -22.58 -16.69
C LEU A 169 2.37 -21.77 -16.36
N PHE A 170 1.86 -21.03 -17.34
CA PHE A 170 0.62 -20.27 -17.20
C PHE A 170 -0.61 -21.15 -17.46
N GLU A 171 -1.76 -20.71 -16.96
CA GLU A 171 -3.05 -21.32 -17.29
C GLU A 171 -3.30 -21.24 -18.80
N PRO A 172 -3.94 -22.25 -19.39
CA PRO A 172 -4.18 -22.27 -20.82
C PRO A 172 -5.13 -21.16 -21.28
N GLU A 173 -4.88 -20.68 -22.48
CA GLU A 173 -5.74 -19.74 -23.18
C GLU A 173 -6.50 -20.47 -24.30
N THR A 174 -7.76 -20.06 -24.52
CA THR A 174 -8.50 -20.38 -25.72
C THR A 174 -8.31 -19.26 -26.74
N ARG A 175 -8.09 -19.60 -28.01
CA ARG A 175 -7.88 -18.60 -29.06
C ARG A 175 -8.98 -18.72 -30.14
N VAL A 176 -9.23 -17.63 -30.81
CA VAL A 176 -10.16 -17.53 -31.93
C VAL A 176 -9.38 -17.34 -33.24
N ASP A 177 -9.89 -17.87 -34.33
CA ASP A 177 -9.38 -17.61 -35.67
C ASP A 177 -9.83 -16.23 -36.19
N ASN A 178 -9.43 -15.92 -37.44
CA ASN A 178 -9.80 -14.67 -38.09
C ASN A 178 -11.31 -14.49 -38.31
N ASP A 179 -12.08 -15.60 -38.26
CA ASP A 179 -13.53 -15.62 -38.40
C ASP A 179 -14.26 -15.61 -37.03
N ASN A 180 -13.56 -15.33 -35.94
CA ASN A 180 -14.04 -15.38 -34.56
C ASN A 180 -14.55 -16.75 -34.09
N LYS A 181 -14.09 -17.85 -34.74
CA LYS A 181 -14.38 -19.20 -34.28
C LYS A 181 -13.29 -19.71 -33.35
N ASN A 182 -13.68 -20.42 -32.29
CA ASN A 182 -12.73 -20.99 -31.35
C ASN A 182 -11.82 -22.02 -32.07
N ILE A 183 -10.53 -21.82 -31.96
CA ILE A 183 -9.53 -22.79 -32.39
C ILE A 183 -9.59 -23.98 -31.42
N LYS A 184 -9.71 -25.21 -31.97
CA LYS A 184 -9.78 -26.42 -31.15
C LYS A 184 -8.49 -26.59 -30.34
N GLY A 185 -8.61 -26.86 -29.04
CA GLY A 185 -7.50 -27.11 -28.12
C GLY A 185 -7.16 -25.96 -27.22
N GLU A 186 -6.13 -26.16 -26.44
CA GLU A 186 -5.64 -25.24 -25.41
C GLU A 186 -4.23 -24.77 -25.75
N PHE A 187 -3.94 -23.50 -25.47
CA PHE A 187 -2.63 -22.89 -25.70
C PHE A 187 -1.97 -22.60 -24.35
N TYR A 188 -0.89 -23.30 -24.06
CA TYR A 188 -0.10 -23.12 -22.84
C TYR A 188 1.13 -22.26 -23.13
N ARG A 189 1.45 -21.33 -22.23
CA ARG A 189 2.70 -20.60 -22.24
C ARG A 189 3.61 -21.17 -21.15
N PHE A 190 4.80 -21.61 -21.53
CA PHE A 190 5.83 -22.10 -20.63
C PHE A 190 7.11 -21.28 -20.80
N VAL A 191 7.66 -20.76 -19.71
CA VAL A 191 8.87 -19.91 -19.75
C VAL A 191 9.94 -20.53 -18.88
N ASP A 192 11.11 -20.72 -19.46
CA ASP A 192 12.32 -21.14 -18.75
C ASP A 192 13.48 -20.17 -18.97
N SER A 193 14.68 -20.53 -18.55
CA SER A 193 15.89 -19.71 -18.70
C SER A 193 16.35 -19.51 -20.16
N LYS A 194 15.79 -20.25 -21.13
CA LYS A 194 16.24 -20.23 -22.52
C LYS A 194 15.17 -19.79 -23.48
N PHE A 195 13.93 -20.16 -23.23
CA PHE A 195 12.84 -19.95 -24.17
C PHE A 195 11.55 -19.55 -23.46
N ASP A 196 10.71 -18.88 -24.21
CA ASP A 196 9.30 -18.62 -23.96
C ASP A 196 8.50 -19.42 -25.01
N TYR A 197 7.93 -20.52 -24.59
CA TYR A 197 7.26 -21.48 -25.46
C TYR A 197 5.76 -21.24 -25.46
N ILE A 198 5.15 -21.32 -26.66
CA ILE A 198 3.71 -21.52 -26.79
C ILE A 198 3.47 -22.96 -27.25
N ILE A 199 2.69 -23.70 -26.47
CA ILE A 199 2.40 -25.12 -26.69
C ILE A 199 0.92 -25.28 -26.95
N HIS A 200 0.58 -25.76 -28.13
CA HIS A 200 -0.79 -26.08 -28.52
C HIS A 200 -1.10 -27.55 -28.22
N VAL A 201 -2.16 -27.78 -27.46
CA VAL A 201 -2.61 -29.13 -27.04
C VAL A 201 -3.98 -29.42 -27.61
N VAL A 202 -4.05 -30.46 -28.48
CA VAL A 202 -5.29 -30.95 -29.10
C VAL A 202 -5.30 -32.45 -29.00
N ASP A 203 -6.36 -33.02 -28.43
CA ASP A 203 -6.55 -34.49 -28.36
C ASP A 203 -5.28 -35.20 -27.85
N GLU A 204 -4.70 -34.72 -26.77
CA GLU A 204 -3.44 -35.19 -26.15
C GLU A 204 -2.17 -35.05 -27.01
N LYS A 205 -2.25 -34.38 -28.16
CA LYS A 205 -1.08 -34.02 -28.97
C LYS A 205 -0.55 -32.68 -28.53
N TYR A 206 0.74 -32.65 -28.18
CA TYR A 206 1.47 -31.46 -27.73
C TYR A 206 2.36 -30.96 -28.86
N THR A 207 2.14 -29.73 -29.31
CA THR A 207 2.89 -29.15 -30.43
C THR A 207 3.45 -27.79 -30.01
N ILE A 208 4.78 -27.63 -30.03
CA ILE A 208 5.41 -26.34 -29.86
C ILE A 208 5.19 -25.50 -31.11
N LEU A 209 4.62 -24.30 -30.94
CA LEU A 209 4.44 -23.34 -32.02
C LEU A 209 5.74 -22.56 -32.24
N LYS A 210 6.59 -23.05 -33.16
CA LYS A 210 7.91 -22.49 -33.44
C LYS A 210 7.87 -21.00 -33.82
N ASN A 211 6.81 -20.56 -34.48
CA ASN A 211 6.64 -19.15 -34.89
C ASN A 211 6.30 -18.22 -33.71
N GLU A 212 5.85 -18.78 -32.61
CA GLU A 212 5.45 -18.06 -31.39
C GLU A 212 6.37 -18.38 -30.18
N THR A 213 7.46 -19.12 -30.46
CA THR A 213 8.48 -19.41 -29.45
C THR A 213 9.61 -18.41 -29.55
N PHE A 214 9.90 -17.73 -28.45
CA PHE A 214 10.92 -16.69 -28.40
C PHE A 214 12.12 -17.14 -27.54
N VAL A 215 13.31 -16.71 -27.93
CA VAL A 215 14.51 -16.90 -27.12
C VAL A 215 14.42 -15.99 -25.90
N ASN A 216 14.63 -16.56 -24.72
CA ASN A 216 14.75 -15.80 -23.50
C ASN A 216 16.13 -15.12 -23.45
N VAL A 217 16.16 -13.81 -23.65
CA VAL A 217 17.38 -13.00 -23.74
C VAL A 217 18.08 -12.77 -22.41
N PHE A 218 17.42 -13.07 -21.29
CA PHE A 218 17.95 -12.84 -19.94
C PHE A 218 18.86 -13.97 -19.46
N GLY A 219 18.71 -15.20 -19.98
CA GLY A 219 19.38 -16.39 -19.48
C GLY A 219 18.88 -16.89 -18.11
N PHE A 220 17.77 -16.34 -17.63
CA PHE A 220 16.99 -16.74 -16.45
C PHE A 220 15.54 -16.32 -16.66
N VAL A 221 14.60 -16.86 -15.90
CA VAL A 221 13.20 -16.38 -15.99
C VAL A 221 13.09 -14.99 -15.38
N PRO A 222 12.65 -13.97 -16.15
CA PRO A 222 12.59 -12.59 -15.64
C PRO A 222 11.35 -12.37 -14.77
N ALA A 223 11.25 -13.16 -13.70
CA ALA A 223 10.13 -13.16 -12.78
C ALA A 223 10.56 -13.48 -11.35
N PHE A 224 9.78 -12.99 -10.40
CA PHE A 224 9.92 -13.29 -8.99
C PHE A 224 8.57 -13.17 -8.28
N THR A 225 8.43 -13.79 -7.10
CA THR A 225 7.20 -13.78 -6.29
C THR A 225 6.89 -12.40 -5.73
N ASN A 226 5.60 -12.07 -5.60
CA ASN A 226 5.18 -10.80 -5.02
C ASN A 226 5.65 -10.65 -3.56
N SER A 227 5.56 -11.73 -2.76
CA SER A 227 6.04 -11.75 -1.38
C SER A 227 7.41 -12.42 -1.25
N ASP A 228 8.16 -11.99 -0.26
CA ASP A 228 9.44 -12.55 0.18
C ASP A 228 9.30 -13.52 1.36
N ILE A 229 8.08 -13.73 1.88
CA ILE A 229 7.80 -14.53 3.07
C ILE A 229 7.36 -15.94 2.64
N PRO A 230 8.26 -16.95 2.63
CA PRO A 230 7.84 -18.33 2.41
C PRO A 230 7.19 -18.85 3.67
N ASP A 231 6.14 -19.64 3.54
CA ASP A 231 5.64 -20.42 4.64
C ASP A 231 6.49 -21.68 4.84
N SER A 232 6.81 -22.02 6.08
CA SER A 232 7.66 -23.18 6.41
C SER A 232 6.95 -24.53 6.23
N THR A 233 5.63 -24.53 6.23
CA THR A 233 4.78 -25.74 6.13
C THR A 233 4.03 -25.83 4.81
N LEU A 234 3.77 -24.68 4.18
CA LEU A 234 3.04 -24.55 2.94
C LEU A 234 4.03 -24.28 1.80
N SER A 235 3.85 -24.91 0.67
CA SER A 235 4.75 -24.72 -0.48
C SER A 235 4.50 -23.40 -1.24
N TYR A 236 3.93 -22.38 -0.58
CA TYR A 236 3.61 -21.09 -1.19
C TYR A 236 4.01 -19.92 -0.28
N HIS A 237 3.97 -18.70 -0.81
CA HIS A 237 4.30 -17.49 -0.08
C HIS A 237 3.08 -16.93 0.65
N ILE A 238 3.31 -16.38 1.83
CA ILE A 238 2.27 -15.76 2.67
C ILE A 238 2.38 -14.24 2.67
N SER A 239 1.29 -13.61 3.08
CA SER A 239 1.18 -12.16 3.22
C SER A 239 1.75 -11.68 4.55
N PRO A 240 2.36 -10.50 4.63
CA PRO A 240 2.73 -9.90 5.91
C PRO A 240 1.52 -9.56 6.80
N VAL A 241 0.31 -9.55 6.26
CA VAL A 241 -0.94 -9.34 7.02
C VAL A 241 -1.64 -10.64 7.41
N ASP A 242 -0.99 -11.78 7.22
CA ASP A 242 -1.59 -13.10 7.50
C ASP A 242 -2.19 -13.21 8.91
N SER A 243 -1.47 -12.70 9.91
CA SER A 243 -1.90 -12.73 11.31
C SER A 243 -3.21 -11.99 11.62
N VAL A 244 -3.69 -11.14 10.71
CA VAL A 244 -4.93 -10.36 10.90
C VAL A 244 -6.10 -10.84 10.05
N VAL A 245 -5.89 -11.79 9.15
CA VAL A 245 -6.89 -12.20 8.15
C VAL A 245 -8.12 -12.85 8.81
N GLU A 246 -7.91 -13.74 9.78
CA GLU A 246 -9.01 -14.39 10.48
C GLU A 246 -9.82 -13.40 11.34
N LEU A 247 -9.14 -12.47 12.00
CA LEU A 247 -9.78 -11.39 12.75
C LEU A 247 -10.62 -10.50 11.82
N ALA A 248 -10.09 -10.21 10.63
CA ALA A 248 -10.79 -9.43 9.63
C ALA A 248 -12.02 -10.16 9.07
N ASN A 249 -11.96 -11.48 8.89
CA ASN A 249 -13.13 -12.29 8.51
C ASN A 249 -14.22 -12.24 9.59
N HIS A 250 -13.82 -12.34 10.86
CA HIS A 250 -14.74 -12.20 11.99
C HIS A 250 -15.35 -10.79 12.05
N TYR A 251 -14.52 -9.75 11.90
CA TYR A 251 -14.98 -8.36 11.84
C TYR A 251 -16.01 -8.14 10.73
N LEU A 252 -15.78 -8.68 9.52
CA LEU A 252 -16.69 -8.57 8.39
C LEU A 252 -18.05 -9.19 8.69
N THR A 253 -18.05 -10.40 9.30
CA THR A 253 -19.27 -11.11 9.67
C THR A 253 -20.04 -10.32 10.73
N THR A 254 -19.37 -9.90 11.79
CA THR A 254 -19.99 -9.14 12.90
C THR A 254 -20.55 -7.80 12.42
N THR A 255 -19.80 -7.07 11.58
CA THR A 255 -20.25 -5.80 10.98
C THR A 255 -21.51 -6.01 10.14
N SER A 256 -21.58 -7.08 9.34
CA SER A 256 -22.75 -7.36 8.52
C SER A 256 -23.99 -7.64 9.35
N VAL A 257 -23.84 -8.37 10.47
CA VAL A 257 -24.93 -8.62 11.43
C VAL A 257 -25.37 -7.35 12.13
N LYS A 258 -24.43 -6.51 12.58
CA LYS A 258 -24.70 -5.22 13.20
C LYS A 258 -25.48 -4.28 12.27
N ASN A 259 -25.08 -4.20 11.02
CA ASN A 259 -25.74 -3.35 10.02
C ASN A 259 -27.18 -3.78 9.78
N ILE A 260 -27.48 -5.10 9.77
CA ILE A 260 -28.84 -5.60 9.69
C ILE A 260 -29.62 -5.21 10.93
N TYR A 261 -29.05 -5.39 12.12
CA TYR A 261 -29.67 -5.00 13.38
C TYR A 261 -30.04 -3.51 13.38
N GLU A 262 -29.11 -2.63 12.98
CA GLU A 262 -29.36 -1.19 12.86
C GLU A 262 -30.49 -0.88 11.88
N PHE A 263 -30.55 -1.57 10.75
CA PHE A 263 -31.60 -1.36 9.75
C PHE A 263 -32.96 -1.84 10.25
N LEU A 264 -33.05 -3.00 10.89
CA LEU A 264 -34.31 -3.57 11.33
C LEU A 264 -34.82 -2.96 12.63
N HIS A 265 -33.93 -2.55 13.53
CA HIS A 265 -34.25 -2.13 14.89
C HIS A 265 -33.76 -0.74 15.24
N GLY A 266 -33.09 -0.03 14.34
CA GLY A 266 -32.59 1.32 14.58
C GLY A 266 -33.69 2.39 14.73
N TYR A 267 -34.89 2.06 14.26
CA TYR A 267 -36.05 2.93 14.40
C TYR A 267 -37.03 2.33 15.41
N PRO A 268 -37.57 3.13 16.34
CA PRO A 268 -38.64 2.69 17.20
C PRO A 268 -39.85 2.24 16.38
N VAL A 269 -40.36 1.04 16.64
CA VAL A 269 -41.57 0.54 15.97
C VAL A 269 -42.78 1.04 16.74
N PHE A 270 -43.63 1.79 16.08
CA PHE A 270 -44.89 2.26 16.68
C PHE A 270 -45.89 1.11 16.77
N TRP A 271 -46.56 0.97 17.87
CA TRP A 271 -47.66 0.05 18.06
C TRP A 271 -48.84 0.77 18.65
N ALA A 272 -50.03 0.37 18.25
CA ALA A 272 -51.28 0.94 18.78
C ALA A 272 -52.43 -0.08 18.71
N TYR A 273 -53.34 0.05 19.63
CA TYR A 273 -54.63 -0.63 19.52
C TYR A 273 -55.44 0.11 18.45
N VAL A 274 -55.90 -0.61 17.43
CA VAL A 274 -56.68 -0.07 16.34
C VAL A 274 -58.13 -0.59 16.42
N GLN A 275 -59.07 0.32 16.25
CA GLN A 275 -60.47 -0.07 16.16
C GLN A 275 -60.80 -0.54 14.74
N PRO A 276 -61.70 -1.54 14.58
CA PRO A 276 -62.20 -1.91 13.26
C PRO A 276 -62.88 -0.72 12.57
N CYS A 277 -62.72 -0.65 11.27
CA CYS A 277 -63.41 0.36 10.47
C CYS A 277 -64.91 0.20 10.59
N MET A 278 -65.62 1.28 11.01
CA MET A 278 -67.07 1.24 11.22
C MET A 278 -67.88 0.99 9.93
N ARG A 279 -67.29 1.21 8.74
CA ARG A 279 -67.97 1.02 7.46
C ARG A 279 -67.86 -0.41 6.93
N CYS A 280 -66.76 -1.09 7.12
CA CYS A 280 -66.50 -2.44 6.62
C CYS A 280 -66.38 -3.49 7.75
N ASP A 281 -66.62 -3.07 8.96
CA ASP A 281 -66.55 -3.93 10.17
C ASP A 281 -65.22 -4.73 10.27
N GLY A 282 -64.13 -4.07 9.89
CA GLY A 282 -62.79 -4.64 9.94
C GLY A 282 -62.40 -5.56 8.79
N THR A 283 -63.26 -5.77 7.80
CA THR A 283 -63.00 -6.65 6.65
C THR A 283 -62.10 -6.05 5.58
N GLY A 284 -61.95 -4.73 5.57
CA GLY A 284 -61.24 -3.99 4.51
C GLY A 284 -62.05 -3.85 3.22
N LEU A 285 -63.13 -4.62 3.07
CA LEU A 285 -63.97 -4.62 1.85
C LEU A 285 -65.38 -4.10 2.15
N TYR A 286 -65.93 -3.27 1.27
CA TYR A 286 -67.31 -2.83 1.29
C TYR A 286 -67.90 -3.01 -0.11
N ASP A 287 -69.00 -3.74 -0.23
CA ASP A 287 -69.62 -4.14 -1.50
C ASP A 287 -68.61 -4.80 -2.49
N GLY A 288 -67.69 -5.63 -2.01
CA GLY A 288 -66.73 -6.34 -2.84
C GLY A 288 -65.57 -5.49 -3.38
N LYS A 289 -65.44 -4.24 -2.94
CA LYS A 289 -64.35 -3.31 -3.29
C LYS A 289 -63.65 -2.86 -2.02
N ASP A 290 -62.42 -2.35 -2.16
CA ASP A 290 -61.72 -1.73 -1.05
C ASP A 290 -62.59 -0.65 -0.39
N CYS A 291 -62.68 -0.72 0.94
CA CYS A 291 -63.46 0.23 1.68
C CYS A 291 -62.86 1.64 1.60
N GLU A 292 -63.61 2.60 1.05
CA GLU A 292 -63.16 3.99 0.87
C GLU A 292 -62.75 4.67 2.19
N LEU A 293 -63.36 4.29 3.33
CA LEU A 293 -63.07 4.88 4.63
C LEU A 293 -61.72 4.45 5.20
N CYS A 294 -61.31 3.19 5.03
CA CYS A 294 -60.06 2.65 5.53
C CYS A 294 -59.07 2.31 4.39
N GLY A 295 -59.45 2.52 3.14
CA GLY A 295 -58.63 2.26 1.97
C GLY A 295 -58.23 0.79 1.81
N GLY A 296 -59.09 -0.15 2.27
CA GLY A 296 -58.83 -1.59 2.23
C GLY A 296 -58.13 -2.17 3.45
N ASP A 297 -57.70 -1.36 4.41
CA ASP A 297 -56.95 -1.82 5.60
C ASP A 297 -57.81 -2.49 6.69
N GLY A 298 -59.12 -2.31 6.63
CA GLY A 298 -60.03 -2.78 7.67
C GLY A 298 -60.02 -1.97 8.97
N HIS A 299 -59.18 -0.95 9.08
CA HIS A 299 -58.95 -0.16 10.30
C HIS A 299 -58.84 1.31 9.97
N THR A 300 -59.26 2.19 10.89
CA THR A 300 -59.28 3.65 10.68
C THR A 300 -57.97 4.34 11.07
N PHE A 301 -56.84 3.75 10.83
CA PHE A 301 -55.53 4.38 11.10
C PHE A 301 -54.84 4.82 9.79
N SER A 302 -54.16 5.97 9.80
CA SER A 302 -53.45 6.51 8.63
C SER A 302 -52.43 5.53 8.06
N LYS A 303 -52.36 5.44 6.72
CA LYS A 303 -51.42 4.56 5.99
C LYS A 303 -49.98 5.05 5.96
N ASP A 304 -49.71 6.26 6.47
CA ASP A 304 -48.43 6.94 6.27
C ASP A 304 -47.31 6.50 7.27
N VAL A 305 -47.57 5.57 8.17
CA VAL A 305 -46.58 5.04 9.09
C VAL A 305 -46.28 3.59 8.69
N SER A 306 -45.15 3.39 8.04
CA SER A 306 -44.79 2.13 7.38
C SER A 306 -44.58 0.92 8.30
N ASP A 307 -44.40 1.13 9.61
CA ASP A 307 -44.11 0.05 10.56
C ASP A 307 -44.97 0.16 11.83
N ILE A 308 -46.27 -0.05 11.69
CA ILE A 308 -47.18 -0.09 12.83
C ILE A 308 -47.59 -1.52 13.15
N ILE A 309 -47.37 -1.93 14.39
CA ILE A 309 -47.96 -3.16 14.93
C ILE A 309 -49.38 -2.86 15.39
N LYS A 310 -50.35 -3.40 14.68
CA LYS A 310 -51.78 -3.21 14.97
C LYS A 310 -52.23 -4.28 15.95
N LEU A 311 -52.64 -3.89 17.15
CA LEU A 311 -53.19 -4.79 18.17
C LEU A 311 -54.72 -4.70 18.20
N LYS A 312 -55.40 -5.84 18.38
CA LYS A 312 -56.85 -5.84 18.64
C LYS A 312 -57.10 -5.43 20.08
N PRO A 313 -58.03 -4.54 20.35
CA PRO A 313 -58.43 -4.26 21.73
C PRO A 313 -59.07 -5.50 22.37
N PRO A 314 -58.87 -5.72 23.67
CA PRO A 314 -59.55 -6.81 24.39
C PRO A 314 -61.07 -6.66 24.29
N LYS A 315 -61.75 -7.79 24.06
CA LYS A 315 -63.19 -7.81 23.88
C LYS A 315 -63.93 -7.60 25.19
N ASP A 316 -63.37 -8.10 26.29
CA ASP A 316 -63.97 -8.03 27.64
C ASP A 316 -62.88 -7.63 28.66
N ASN A 317 -63.28 -7.16 29.84
CA ASN A 317 -62.38 -6.74 30.90
C ASN A 317 -61.53 -7.90 31.49
N ASP A 318 -61.89 -9.13 31.20
CA ASP A 318 -61.19 -10.34 31.68
C ASP A 318 -60.13 -10.85 30.69
N GLU A 319 -60.07 -10.32 29.45
CA GLU A 319 -58.95 -10.65 28.53
C GLU A 319 -57.68 -9.93 28.92
N PRO A 320 -56.53 -10.67 29.00
CA PRO A 320 -55.28 -10.04 29.34
C PRO A 320 -54.90 -8.99 28.27
N LYS A 321 -54.67 -7.74 28.69
CA LYS A 321 -54.14 -6.70 27.83
C LYS A 321 -52.71 -7.05 27.40
N ILE A 322 -52.46 -7.07 26.11
CA ILE A 322 -51.12 -7.29 25.57
C ILE A 322 -50.18 -6.16 26.00
N ALA A 323 -50.75 -4.91 26.08
CA ALA A 323 -50.03 -3.76 26.60
C ALA A 323 -50.97 -2.88 27.44
N PRO A 324 -50.52 -2.24 28.51
CA PRO A 324 -51.32 -1.42 29.40
C PRO A 324 -51.79 -0.09 28.73
N ASP A 325 -50.99 0.40 27.77
CA ASP A 325 -51.25 1.68 27.10
C ASP A 325 -52.02 1.48 25.79
N VAL A 326 -52.62 2.56 25.28
CA VAL A 326 -53.38 2.55 24.02
C VAL A 326 -52.43 2.54 22.81
N ALA A 327 -51.28 3.11 22.94
CA ALA A 327 -50.24 3.18 21.91
C ALA A 327 -48.87 3.38 22.55
N GLY A 328 -47.81 3.03 21.85
CA GLY A 328 -46.43 3.21 22.32
C GLY A 328 -45.41 2.91 21.26
N TYR A 329 -44.16 2.98 21.66
CA TYR A 329 -43.05 2.60 20.82
C TYR A 329 -42.31 1.41 21.43
N ILE A 330 -41.96 0.43 20.60
CA ILE A 330 -41.00 -0.60 20.93
C ILE A 330 -39.64 -0.01 20.61
N GLN A 331 -38.84 0.24 21.65
CA GLN A 331 -37.50 0.75 21.49
C GLN A 331 -36.53 -0.39 21.17
N PRO A 332 -35.48 -0.13 20.36
CA PRO A 332 -34.40 -1.10 20.12
C PRO A 332 -33.68 -1.46 21.42
N ASP A 333 -33.20 -2.70 21.51
CA ASP A 333 -32.30 -3.12 22.59
C ASP A 333 -30.92 -2.50 22.42
N LEU A 334 -30.68 -1.39 23.11
CA LEU A 334 -29.40 -0.68 23.08
C LEU A 334 -28.25 -1.50 23.64
N ALA A 335 -28.49 -2.41 24.59
CA ALA A 335 -27.44 -3.25 25.18
C ALA A 335 -26.83 -4.20 24.15
N THR A 336 -27.65 -4.83 23.33
CA THR A 336 -27.17 -5.68 22.22
C THR A 336 -26.36 -4.87 21.21
N TRP A 337 -26.80 -3.67 20.86
CA TRP A 337 -26.10 -2.80 19.92
C TRP A 337 -24.74 -2.33 20.47
N GLU A 338 -24.71 -1.92 21.74
CA GLU A 338 -23.47 -1.52 22.42
C GLU A 338 -22.47 -2.69 22.55
N ALA A 339 -22.95 -3.89 22.84
CA ALA A 339 -22.10 -5.08 22.89
C ALA A 339 -21.45 -5.36 21.52
N GLN A 340 -22.22 -5.30 20.42
CA GLN A 340 -21.68 -5.49 19.07
C GLN A 340 -20.67 -4.40 18.69
N ARG A 341 -20.93 -3.15 19.06
CA ARG A 341 -19.99 -2.04 18.81
C ARG A 341 -18.69 -2.25 19.59
N THR A 342 -18.77 -2.63 20.86
CA THR A 342 -17.60 -2.91 21.70
C THR A 342 -16.77 -4.06 21.14
N GLU A 343 -17.42 -5.12 20.65
CA GLU A 343 -16.75 -6.25 19.99
C GLU A 343 -16.00 -5.79 18.73
N LEU A 344 -16.61 -4.96 17.89
CA LEU A 344 -15.97 -4.42 16.68
C LEU A 344 -14.77 -3.54 17.01
N ASP A 345 -14.88 -2.67 18.02
CA ASP A 345 -13.77 -1.82 18.45
C ASP A 345 -12.62 -2.66 19.03
N TRP A 346 -12.95 -3.71 19.80
CA TRP A 346 -11.97 -4.68 20.31
C TRP A 346 -11.25 -5.42 19.17
N LEU A 347 -11.98 -5.92 18.16
CA LEU A 347 -11.41 -6.58 16.99
C LEU A 347 -10.46 -5.65 16.20
N LEU A 348 -10.84 -4.38 16.00
CA LEU A 348 -9.98 -3.38 15.37
C LEU A 348 -8.69 -3.15 16.17
N GLY A 349 -8.80 -3.06 17.50
CA GLY A 349 -7.66 -2.95 18.41
C GLY A 349 -6.74 -4.16 18.31
N LEU A 350 -7.30 -5.36 18.28
CA LEU A 350 -6.55 -6.60 18.20
C LEU A 350 -5.86 -6.78 16.84
N MET A 351 -6.51 -6.40 15.73
CA MET A 351 -5.88 -6.38 14.41
C MET A 351 -4.70 -5.38 14.37
N HIS A 352 -4.87 -4.20 14.94
CA HIS A 352 -3.79 -3.21 15.03
C HIS A 352 -2.61 -3.75 15.85
N PHE A 353 -2.89 -4.32 17.02
CA PHE A 353 -1.87 -4.94 17.87
C PHE A 353 -1.14 -6.09 17.16
N SER A 354 -1.88 -6.99 16.52
CA SER A 354 -1.28 -8.11 15.77
C SER A 354 -0.38 -7.65 14.63
N MET A 355 -0.75 -6.56 13.96
CA MET A 355 0.04 -6.01 12.84
C MET A 355 1.26 -5.23 13.30
N TRP A 356 1.10 -4.36 14.32
CA TRP A 356 2.09 -3.35 14.68
C TRP A 356 2.77 -3.58 16.02
N GLY A 357 2.27 -4.53 16.84
CA GLY A 357 2.82 -4.81 18.17
C GLY A 357 2.51 -3.75 19.22
N THR A 358 1.68 -2.76 18.90
CA THR A 358 1.25 -1.69 19.80
C THR A 358 -0.27 -1.61 19.84
N ALA A 359 -0.84 -1.22 20.99
CA ALA A 359 -2.25 -0.89 21.07
C ALA A 359 -2.56 0.33 20.18
N ARG A 360 -3.79 0.40 19.69
CA ARG A 360 -4.27 1.61 19.00
C ARG A 360 -4.22 2.75 20.00
N GLN A 361 -3.44 3.78 19.71
CA GLN A 361 -3.37 4.96 20.57
C GLN A 361 -4.66 5.77 20.46
N ASP A 362 -5.60 5.52 21.35
CA ASP A 362 -6.58 6.53 21.72
C ASP A 362 -5.84 7.49 22.65
N LYS A 363 -5.72 8.76 22.25
CA LYS A 363 -4.97 9.86 22.88
C LYS A 363 -4.65 9.61 24.36
N VAL A 364 -3.39 9.34 24.67
CA VAL A 364 -2.89 9.38 26.05
C VAL A 364 -2.35 10.80 26.29
N ASP A 365 -3.11 11.59 27.01
CA ASP A 365 -2.64 12.87 27.53
C ASP A 365 -1.54 12.58 28.59
N ASN A 366 -0.32 13.11 28.39
CA ASN A 366 0.83 13.07 29.28
C ASN A 366 1.78 11.87 29.23
N GLU A 367 2.12 11.36 28.04
CA GLU A 367 3.26 10.43 27.89
C GLU A 367 4.61 11.16 28.02
N THR A 368 5.55 10.53 28.75
CA THR A 368 6.96 10.99 28.71
C THR A 368 7.57 10.68 27.33
N ALA A 369 8.53 11.50 26.88
CA ALA A 369 9.23 11.29 25.62
C ALA A 369 9.82 9.87 25.48
N THR A 370 10.24 9.25 26.59
CA THR A 370 10.76 7.88 26.65
C THR A 370 9.65 6.85 26.43
N ALA A 371 8.47 7.03 27.03
CA ALA A 371 7.33 6.12 26.83
C ALA A 371 6.85 6.19 25.37
N ALA A 372 6.69 7.38 24.81
CA ALA A 372 6.33 7.58 23.41
C ALA A 372 7.37 6.95 22.44
N PHE A 373 8.66 6.98 22.78
CA PHE A 373 9.70 6.32 22.00
C PHE A 373 9.56 4.79 22.04
N LEU A 374 9.32 4.21 23.22
CA LEU A 374 9.16 2.76 23.38
C LEU A 374 7.90 2.24 22.66
N ASP A 375 6.83 3.02 22.63
CA ASP A 375 5.59 2.67 21.94
C ASP A 375 5.73 2.69 20.42
N VAL A 376 6.63 3.51 19.88
CA VAL A 376 6.91 3.60 18.44
C VAL A 376 7.91 2.54 17.97
N GLN A 377 8.71 1.95 18.88
CA GLN A 377 9.74 0.98 18.52
C GLN A 377 9.21 -0.23 17.74
N PRO A 378 8.15 -0.95 18.17
CA PRO A 378 7.61 -2.10 17.42
C PRO A 378 7.14 -1.71 16.02
N VAL A 379 6.53 -0.55 15.85
CA VAL A 379 6.12 -0.02 14.54
C VAL A 379 7.34 0.22 13.65
N THR A 380 8.39 0.82 14.20
CA THR A 380 9.65 1.05 13.47
C THR A 380 10.30 -0.26 13.03
N ASP A 381 10.35 -1.26 13.92
CA ASP A 381 10.90 -2.58 13.62
C ASP A 381 10.10 -3.28 12.51
N ARG A 382 8.77 -3.12 12.51
CA ARG A 382 7.92 -3.65 11.46
C ARG A 382 8.11 -2.92 10.12
N LEU A 383 8.24 -1.59 10.15
CA LEU A 383 8.55 -0.78 8.96
C LEU A 383 9.92 -1.12 8.36
N ASN A 384 10.92 -1.45 9.19
CA ASN A 384 12.21 -1.94 8.71
C ASN A 384 12.06 -3.21 7.86
N LYS A 385 11.24 -4.18 8.30
CA LYS A 385 10.97 -5.41 7.53
C LYS A 385 10.31 -5.11 6.18
N PHE A 386 9.36 -4.18 6.15
CA PHE A 386 8.76 -3.73 4.88
C PHE A 386 9.77 -3.05 3.97
N SER A 387 10.66 -2.21 4.54
CA SER A 387 11.75 -1.60 3.76
C SER A 387 12.65 -2.66 3.14
N ASP A 388 13.07 -3.67 3.91
CA ASP A 388 13.92 -4.77 3.41
C ASP A 388 13.25 -5.51 2.25
N ALA A 389 11.95 -5.81 2.36
CA ALA A 389 11.18 -6.50 1.32
C ALA A 389 11.08 -5.66 0.02
N PHE A 390 10.77 -4.35 0.14
CA PHE A 390 10.64 -3.48 -1.03
C PHE A 390 12.00 -3.11 -1.65
N GLU A 391 13.06 -2.96 -0.85
CA GLU A 391 14.44 -2.81 -1.34
C GLU A 391 14.87 -4.02 -2.16
N GLN A 392 14.59 -5.23 -1.66
CA GLN A 392 14.85 -6.46 -2.40
C GLN A 392 14.04 -6.51 -3.70
N THR A 393 12.78 -6.10 -3.67
CA THR A 393 11.91 -6.03 -4.85
C THR A 393 12.47 -5.05 -5.89
N GLU A 394 12.83 -3.82 -5.47
CA GLU A 394 13.44 -2.81 -6.37
C GLU A 394 14.76 -3.32 -6.95
N LYS A 395 15.58 -3.99 -6.14
CA LYS A 395 16.83 -4.60 -6.59
C LYS A 395 16.58 -5.68 -7.65
N LEU A 396 15.65 -6.60 -7.43
CA LEU A 396 15.30 -7.65 -8.40
C LEU A 396 14.81 -7.07 -9.73
N MET A 397 13.96 -6.05 -9.67
CA MET A 397 13.50 -5.34 -10.87
C MET A 397 14.64 -4.63 -11.59
N THR A 398 15.51 -3.94 -10.85
CA THR A 398 16.68 -3.25 -11.41
C THR A 398 17.66 -4.24 -12.05
N ASP A 399 17.88 -5.41 -11.43
CA ASP A 399 18.70 -6.49 -11.98
C ASP A 399 18.17 -6.99 -13.33
N ILE A 400 16.84 -7.18 -13.45
CA ILE A 400 16.22 -7.62 -14.70
C ILE A 400 16.37 -6.56 -15.78
N VAL A 401 16.04 -5.29 -15.48
CA VAL A 401 16.14 -4.18 -16.43
C VAL A 401 17.60 -3.96 -16.85
N GLY A 402 18.55 -4.02 -15.90
CA GLY A 402 19.98 -3.88 -16.17
C GLY A 402 20.51 -5.00 -17.07
N LYS A 403 20.14 -6.24 -16.82
CA LYS A 403 20.51 -7.39 -17.65
C LYS A 403 19.97 -7.31 -19.07
N PHE A 404 18.77 -6.75 -19.26
CA PHE A 404 18.17 -6.58 -20.57
C PHE A 404 18.88 -5.52 -21.40
N TYR A 405 19.02 -4.29 -20.86
CA TYR A 405 19.47 -3.15 -21.64
C TYR A 405 20.99 -3.02 -21.77
N ILE A 406 21.74 -3.37 -20.72
CA ILE A 406 23.21 -3.16 -20.71
C ILE A 406 24.02 -4.44 -20.51
N ARG A 407 23.34 -5.59 -20.35
CA ARG A 407 23.93 -6.94 -20.32
C ARG A 407 25.21 -7.02 -19.47
N ASP A 408 26.37 -7.35 -20.09
CA ASP A 408 27.66 -7.53 -19.41
C ASP A 408 28.24 -6.23 -18.81
N ASN A 409 27.67 -5.07 -19.14
CA ASN A 409 28.04 -3.80 -18.50
C ASN A 409 27.31 -3.56 -17.18
N TYR A 410 26.36 -4.43 -16.81
CA TYR A 410 25.67 -4.37 -15.53
C TYR A 410 26.41 -5.18 -14.47
N GLU A 411 26.80 -4.54 -13.38
CA GLU A 411 27.53 -5.17 -12.26
C GLU A 411 26.67 -5.34 -10.99
N GLY A 412 25.44 -4.81 -11.00
CA GLY A 412 24.49 -4.96 -9.89
C GLY A 412 23.96 -3.64 -9.36
N ALA A 413 23.01 -3.74 -8.45
CA ALA A 413 22.42 -2.61 -7.75
C ALA A 413 22.43 -2.83 -6.24
N SER A 414 22.57 -1.73 -5.50
CA SER A 414 22.32 -1.65 -4.06
C SER A 414 21.23 -0.63 -3.82
N VAL A 415 20.15 -1.06 -3.19
CA VAL A 415 18.98 -0.24 -2.88
C VAL A 415 18.85 -0.13 -1.38
N ASN A 416 18.68 1.08 -0.89
CA ASN A 416 18.40 1.38 0.51
C ASN A 416 17.36 2.51 0.54
N TYR A 417 16.19 2.26 1.13
CA TYR A 417 15.12 3.27 1.25
C TYR A 417 15.36 4.23 2.43
N GLY A 418 16.33 3.90 3.30
CA GLY A 418 16.51 4.58 4.57
C GLY A 418 15.66 3.95 5.69
N ARG A 419 15.91 4.40 6.92
CA ARG A 419 15.24 3.87 8.12
C ARG A 419 14.68 4.96 9.03
N ARG A 420 14.62 6.22 8.52
CA ARG A 420 14.07 7.34 9.26
C ARG A 420 12.63 7.59 8.84
N PHE A 421 11.72 6.81 9.40
CA PHE A 421 10.28 6.86 9.11
C PHE A 421 9.56 8.00 9.83
N LEU A 422 10.11 8.47 10.93
CA LEU A 422 9.62 9.65 11.62
C LEU A 422 10.34 10.87 11.04
N VAL A 423 9.63 11.66 10.29
CA VAL A 423 10.09 12.97 9.86
C VAL A 423 9.89 13.88 11.07
N GLU A 424 10.98 14.18 11.78
CA GLU A 424 10.93 15.19 12.83
C GLU A 424 10.56 16.54 12.19
N PRO A 425 9.63 17.30 12.79
CA PRO A 425 9.36 18.64 12.32
C PRO A 425 10.66 19.47 12.24
N PRO A 426 10.83 20.34 11.22
CA PRO A 426 12.03 21.16 11.10
C PRO A 426 12.39 21.92 12.37
N GLU A 427 11.37 22.45 13.07
CA GLU A 427 11.53 23.14 14.37
C GLU A 427 12.21 22.26 15.44
N THR A 428 11.87 20.97 15.50
CA THR A 428 12.49 20.05 16.46
C THR A 428 13.96 19.82 16.14
N ILE A 429 14.30 19.70 14.85
CA ILE A 429 15.68 19.53 14.40
C ILE A 429 16.47 20.82 14.65
N TRP A 430 15.87 21.97 14.41
CA TRP A 430 16.44 23.28 14.71
C TRP A 430 16.75 23.45 16.21
N ASN A 431 15.82 23.13 17.08
CA ASN A 431 16.01 23.19 18.53
C ASN A 431 17.15 22.26 19.00
N LYS A 432 17.29 21.06 18.39
CA LYS A 432 18.43 20.17 18.65
C LYS A 432 19.75 20.78 18.20
N TYR A 433 19.76 21.45 17.04
CA TYR A 433 20.94 22.13 16.51
C TYR A 433 21.35 23.28 17.42
N GLU A 434 20.44 24.17 17.84
CA GLU A 434 20.73 25.27 18.75
C GLU A 434 21.29 24.76 20.09
N LYS A 435 20.61 23.76 20.68
CA LYS A 435 21.09 23.14 21.92
C LYS A 435 22.50 22.56 21.77
N ALA A 436 22.76 21.79 20.70
CA ALA A 436 24.08 21.20 20.44
C ALA A 436 25.15 22.28 20.20
N LYS A 437 24.78 23.40 19.57
CA LYS A 437 25.65 24.56 19.36
C LYS A 437 26.03 25.23 20.67
N ASP A 438 25.03 25.43 21.54
CA ASP A 438 25.23 26.06 22.87
C ASP A 438 26.06 25.17 23.81
N GLU A 439 25.91 23.85 23.70
CA GLU A 439 26.71 22.85 24.45
C GLU A 439 28.13 22.68 23.89
N GLY A 440 28.48 23.36 22.79
CA GLY A 440 29.81 23.26 22.18
C GLY A 440 30.13 21.97 21.48
N SER A 441 29.10 21.31 20.91
CA SER A 441 29.26 20.04 20.14
C SER A 441 30.26 20.17 18.99
N PRO A 442 30.93 19.08 18.61
CA PRO A 442 31.87 19.07 17.49
C PRO A 442 31.21 19.55 16.18
N LYS A 443 32.02 20.23 15.32
CA LYS A 443 31.55 20.76 14.02
C LYS A 443 30.82 19.70 13.19
N ILE A 444 31.31 18.46 13.13
CA ILE A 444 30.70 17.38 12.34
C ILE A 444 29.28 17.06 12.79
N SER A 445 28.97 17.17 14.08
CA SER A 445 27.63 16.96 14.63
C SER A 445 26.70 18.13 14.28
N LEU A 446 27.23 19.35 14.33
CA LEU A 446 26.49 20.56 13.96
C LEU A 446 26.19 20.59 12.45
N ASP A 447 27.15 20.26 11.59
CA ASP A 447 26.98 20.13 10.15
C ASP A 447 25.90 19.09 9.81
N TYR A 448 25.89 17.98 10.54
CA TYR A 448 24.91 16.92 10.38
C TYR A 448 23.48 17.40 10.73
N LEU A 449 23.30 18.02 11.89
CA LEU A 449 21.99 18.53 12.31
C LEU A 449 21.47 19.63 11.37
N LEU A 450 22.34 20.53 10.94
CA LEU A 450 21.99 21.59 10.00
C LEU A 450 21.60 21.01 8.62
N THR A 451 22.31 20.01 8.15
CA THR A 451 21.96 19.30 6.91
C THR A 451 20.61 18.61 7.04
N GLN A 452 20.30 17.97 8.17
CA GLN A 452 18.99 17.37 8.43
C GLN A 452 17.86 18.39 8.45
N PHE A 453 18.09 19.54 9.07
CA PHE A 453 17.13 20.63 9.09
C PHE A 453 16.75 21.05 7.66
N TYR A 454 17.71 21.35 6.81
CA TYR A 454 17.42 21.76 5.44
C TYR A 454 16.81 20.63 4.59
N GLN A 455 17.18 19.38 4.80
CA GLN A 455 16.53 18.23 4.16
C GLN A 455 15.05 18.09 4.56
N SER A 456 14.71 18.45 5.79
CA SER A 456 13.33 18.41 6.29
C SER A 456 12.53 19.62 5.79
N GLU A 457 13.13 20.81 5.81
CA GLU A 457 12.50 22.07 5.41
C GLU A 457 12.21 22.11 3.90
N PHE A 458 13.18 21.71 3.09
CA PHE A 458 13.08 21.75 1.61
C PHE A 458 12.80 20.37 1.00
N LYS A 459 12.03 19.53 1.69
CA LYS A 459 11.71 18.15 1.23
C LYS A 459 11.10 18.13 -0.17
N ASP A 460 10.25 19.11 -0.47
CA ASP A 460 9.51 19.20 -1.73
C ASP A 460 10.14 20.21 -2.72
N ASP A 461 11.23 20.86 -2.33
CA ASP A 461 11.97 21.82 -3.13
C ASP A 461 13.46 21.43 -3.25
N LEU A 462 13.73 20.54 -4.22
CA LEU A 462 15.08 20.05 -4.48
C LEU A 462 16.06 21.14 -4.93
N ILE A 463 15.58 22.22 -5.54
CA ILE A 463 16.38 23.34 -5.98
C ILE A 463 16.95 24.06 -4.79
N SER A 464 16.08 24.53 -3.92
CA SER A 464 16.48 25.18 -2.66
C SER A 464 17.37 24.27 -1.81
N LEU A 465 17.05 22.97 -1.71
CA LEU A 465 17.87 22.02 -0.98
C LEU A 465 19.32 21.96 -1.48
N VAL A 466 19.54 21.89 -2.79
CA VAL A 466 20.90 21.88 -3.39
C VAL A 466 21.63 23.17 -3.11
N VAL A 467 20.96 24.31 -3.24
CA VAL A 467 21.52 25.64 -2.96
C VAL A 467 22.00 25.73 -1.51
N TYR A 468 21.15 25.40 -0.54
CA TYR A 468 21.51 25.43 0.88
C TYR A 468 22.60 24.42 1.26
N GLN A 469 22.58 23.21 0.68
CA GLN A 469 23.66 22.22 0.91
C GLN A 469 25.02 22.68 0.42
N LYS A 470 25.07 23.44 -0.70
CA LYS A 470 26.32 24.06 -1.17
C LYS A 470 26.73 25.22 -0.26
N GLY A 471 25.77 26.02 0.19
CA GLY A 471 25.99 27.10 1.16
C GLY A 471 26.65 26.62 2.45
N ILE A 472 26.09 25.55 3.07
CA ILE A 472 26.65 24.94 4.30
C ILE A 472 28.13 24.57 4.14
N LYS A 473 28.52 24.06 2.97
CA LYS A 473 29.90 23.62 2.70
C LYS A 473 30.87 24.76 2.41
N LEU A 474 30.36 25.89 1.92
CA LEU A 474 31.16 27.03 1.49
C LEU A 474 31.25 28.12 2.56
N GLU A 475 30.24 28.27 3.43
CA GLU A 475 30.22 29.32 4.41
C GLU A 475 31.26 29.12 5.49
N PRO A 476 32.24 30.04 5.63
CA PRO A 476 33.23 29.98 6.71
C PRO A 476 32.55 30.14 8.08
N PHE A 477 32.96 29.36 9.06
CA PHE A 477 32.46 29.44 10.42
C PHE A 477 30.94 29.49 10.57
N ILE A 478 30.21 28.68 9.77
CA ILE A 478 28.75 28.67 9.68
C ILE A 478 28.02 28.57 11.03
N HIS A 479 28.64 27.91 12.03
CA HIS A 479 28.06 27.72 13.37
C HIS A 479 28.36 28.89 14.35
N LYS A 480 29.04 29.97 13.90
CA LYS A 480 29.40 31.10 14.73
C LYS A 480 28.75 32.38 14.22
N THR A 481 28.33 33.22 15.15
CA THR A 481 27.84 34.57 14.83
C THR A 481 29.02 35.52 14.54
N ASP A 482 28.75 36.65 13.88
CA ASP A 482 29.76 37.66 13.58
C ASP A 482 30.43 38.20 14.86
N GLU A 483 29.68 38.37 15.95
CA GLU A 483 30.20 38.77 17.25
C GLU A 483 31.16 37.74 17.83
N GLN A 484 30.80 36.44 17.72
CA GLN A 484 31.68 35.37 18.18
C GLN A 484 32.98 35.30 17.37
N ILE A 485 32.92 35.56 16.05
CA ILE A 485 34.10 35.58 15.18
C ILE A 485 35.02 36.74 15.54
N ASN A 486 34.49 37.93 15.84
CA ASN A 486 35.29 39.07 16.23
C ASN A 486 36.14 38.79 17.49
N SER A 487 35.63 37.98 18.42
CA SER A 487 36.32 37.61 19.64
C SER A 487 37.34 36.46 19.51
N LEU A 488 37.39 35.81 18.35
CA LEU A 488 38.34 34.71 18.14
C LEU A 488 39.72 35.21 17.66
N PRO A 489 40.80 34.54 18.06
CA PRO A 489 42.16 34.82 17.56
C PRO A 489 42.38 34.20 16.18
N VAL A 490 41.58 34.60 15.19
CA VAL A 490 41.70 34.21 13.78
C VAL A 490 42.23 35.34 12.93
N MET A 491 42.82 35.04 11.78
CA MET A 491 43.38 36.06 10.88
C MET A 491 42.28 36.99 10.37
N ASP A 492 42.59 38.23 10.10
CA ASP A 492 41.64 39.22 9.59
C ASP A 492 41.06 38.85 8.23
N GLU A 493 41.83 38.15 7.40
CA GLU A 493 41.37 37.57 6.14
C GLU A 493 40.24 36.51 6.35
N ASP A 494 40.35 35.68 7.35
CA ASP A 494 39.32 34.67 7.69
C ASP A 494 38.06 35.33 8.26
N LYS A 495 38.20 36.42 9.03
CA LYS A 495 37.07 37.24 9.48
C LYS A 495 36.36 37.88 8.29
N ALA A 496 37.12 38.47 7.36
CA ALA A 496 36.60 39.07 6.14
C ALA A 496 35.79 38.07 5.30
N LYS A 497 36.28 36.84 5.17
CA LYS A 497 35.54 35.75 4.47
C LYS A 497 34.16 35.50 5.11
N LYS A 498 34.05 35.46 6.42
CA LYS A 498 32.76 35.29 7.10
C LYS A 498 31.83 36.47 6.85
N PHE A 499 32.28 37.70 7.05
CA PHE A 499 31.46 38.91 6.93
C PHE A 499 30.95 39.15 5.50
N TYR A 500 31.77 38.86 4.49
CA TYR A 500 31.40 39.09 3.08
C TYR A 500 30.71 37.91 2.43
N PHE A 501 30.61 36.71 3.09
CA PHE A 501 29.99 35.55 2.49
C PHE A 501 28.52 35.78 2.11
N SER A 502 27.73 36.34 3.03
CA SER A 502 26.30 36.60 2.80
C SER A 502 26.07 37.62 1.66
N GLU A 503 26.95 38.62 1.54
CA GLU A 503 26.88 39.59 0.43
C GLU A 503 27.15 38.89 -0.91
N TRP A 504 28.25 38.13 -0.99
CA TRP A 504 28.62 37.41 -2.20
C TRP A 504 27.56 36.37 -2.60
N TRP A 505 27.04 35.61 -1.64
CA TRP A 505 26.04 34.57 -1.88
C TRP A 505 24.75 35.13 -2.49
N LYS A 506 24.30 36.31 -2.05
CA LYS A 506 23.12 37.00 -2.57
C LYS A 506 23.32 37.55 -4.00
N LEU A 507 24.54 37.71 -4.47
CA LEU A 507 24.84 38.12 -5.84
C LEU A 507 24.73 36.97 -6.85
N LEU A 508 24.72 35.73 -6.37
CA LEU A 508 24.66 34.55 -7.24
C LEU A 508 23.20 34.19 -7.52
N ASN A 509 22.92 33.84 -8.78
CA ASN A 509 21.65 33.27 -9.18
C ASN A 509 21.65 31.77 -8.81
N GLU A 510 20.50 31.21 -8.41
CA GLU A 510 20.31 29.79 -8.07
C GLU A 510 20.77 28.86 -9.19
N ASP A 511 20.47 29.19 -10.47
CA ASP A 511 20.92 28.42 -11.63
C ASP A 511 22.45 28.32 -11.70
N VAL A 512 23.16 29.41 -11.36
CA VAL A 512 24.63 29.45 -11.33
C VAL A 512 25.16 28.58 -10.18
N ILE A 513 24.53 28.66 -9.00
CA ILE A 513 24.90 27.83 -7.85
C ILE A 513 24.71 26.37 -8.17
N ILE A 514 23.62 25.99 -8.83
CA ILE A 514 23.33 24.61 -9.18
C ILE A 514 24.33 24.07 -10.21
N ALA A 515 24.63 24.83 -11.25
CA ALA A 515 25.48 24.41 -12.36
C ALA A 515 26.95 24.24 -11.98
N LYS A 516 27.47 25.03 -11.03
CA LYS A 516 28.89 25.03 -10.66
C LYS A 516 29.17 24.02 -9.55
N ASP A 517 30.32 23.38 -9.56
CA ASP A 517 30.81 22.59 -8.45
C ASP A 517 31.28 23.47 -7.28
N ILE A 518 31.49 22.85 -6.12
CA ILE A 518 31.91 23.57 -4.91
C ILE A 518 33.29 24.19 -5.06
N ALA A 519 34.21 23.56 -5.80
CA ALA A 519 35.56 24.06 -6.01
C ALA A 519 35.54 25.35 -6.87
N ALA A 520 34.73 25.37 -7.93
CA ALA A 520 34.56 26.57 -8.78
C ALA A 520 33.94 27.73 -8.00
N LEU A 521 32.88 27.46 -7.21
CA LEU A 521 32.25 28.46 -6.34
C LEU A 521 33.24 29.00 -5.29
N ASN A 522 34.05 28.15 -4.69
CA ASN A 522 35.05 28.56 -3.71
C ASN A 522 36.11 29.49 -4.36
N THR A 523 36.55 29.16 -5.56
CA THR A 523 37.50 30.01 -6.32
C THR A 523 36.94 31.41 -6.64
N GLU A 524 35.64 31.48 -6.98
CA GLU A 524 34.95 32.75 -7.21
C GLU A 524 34.81 33.56 -5.92
N PHE A 525 34.48 32.88 -4.83
CA PHE A 525 34.43 33.53 -3.51
C PHE A 525 35.77 34.12 -3.12
N GLU A 526 36.86 33.36 -3.24
CA GLU A 526 38.20 33.84 -2.94
C GLU A 526 38.57 35.05 -3.81
N THR A 527 38.16 35.07 -5.08
CA THR A 527 38.36 36.20 -5.96
C THR A 527 37.57 37.42 -5.51
N PHE A 528 36.31 37.22 -5.11
CA PHE A 528 35.45 38.29 -4.58
C PHE A 528 36.07 38.93 -3.32
N ILE A 529 36.56 38.14 -2.38
CA ILE A 529 37.22 38.63 -1.15
C ILE A 529 38.43 39.50 -1.48
N LYS A 530 39.29 39.08 -2.41
CA LYS A 530 40.43 39.89 -2.86
C LYS A 530 40.03 41.26 -3.38
N THR A 531 38.90 41.38 -4.07
CA THR A 531 38.41 42.67 -4.59
C THR A 531 37.89 43.61 -3.48
N LYS A 532 37.45 43.02 -2.36
CA LYS A 532 36.97 43.80 -1.18
C LYS A 532 38.14 44.27 -0.32
N THR A 533 39.10 43.41 0.00
CA THR A 533 40.29 43.75 0.78
C THR A 533 41.16 44.84 0.12
N ILE A 534 41.27 44.82 -1.21
CA ILE A 534 42.01 45.89 -1.91
C ILE A 534 41.30 47.26 -1.86
N LYS A 535 39.98 47.30 -1.67
CA LYS A 535 39.24 48.55 -1.54
C LYS A 535 39.37 49.16 -0.14
N ASP A 536 39.45 48.35 0.89
CA ASP A 536 39.60 48.81 2.30
C ASP A 536 41.01 49.33 2.61
N ASP A 537 42.06 48.77 1.96
CA ASP A 537 43.44 49.28 2.06
C ASP A 537 43.63 50.63 1.32
N GLY A 538 42.68 51.08 0.51
CA GLY A 538 42.70 52.32 -0.25
C GLY A 538 42.11 53.56 0.46
N ILE A 539 41.58 53.43 1.68
CA ILE A 539 41.05 54.54 2.48
C ILE A 539 41.90 54.67 3.75
N ASN A 540 43.16 55.00 3.56
CA ASN A 540 44.00 55.65 4.55
C ASN A 540 44.67 56.86 3.89
N VAL A 541 43.96 57.98 3.92
CA VAL A 541 44.55 59.29 4.23
C VAL A 541 43.42 60.23 4.66
#